data_6abc22d4802eb7bb8df62ef94d41719b
#
_entry.id   6abc22d4802eb7bb8df62ef94d41719b
#
_cell.length_a   1.000
_cell.length_b   1.000
_cell.length_c   1.000
_cell.angle_alpha   90.00
_cell.angle_beta   90.00
_cell.angle_gamma   90.00
#
_symmetry.space_group_name_H-M   'P 1'
#
loop_
_entity.id
_entity.type
_entity.pdbx_description
1 polymer ?
#
loop_
_entity_poly.entity_id
_entity_poly.type
_entity_poly.pdbx_seq_one_letter_code
_entity_poly.pdbx_strand_id
1 'polypeptide(L)'
;MGPINVFEAASALSDAWSSRLLGQVGTASVKVLRMDEKPVEAESHGAAEMLFVLVGKLELVVDDVAVTVGPGGVYRIPAGARHSVRPGSWGTLVIVEVPGA
;
A
#
# COMPACT_ATOMS: atom_id res chain seq x y z
N MET A 1 -19.50 2.80 -17.03
CA MET A 1 -18.21 3.22 -16.40
C MET A 1 -17.09 2.34 -16.95
N GLY A 2 -16.01 2.96 -17.44
CA GLY A 2 -14.87 2.22 -17.98
C GLY A 2 -13.86 1.80 -16.91
N PRO A 3 -12.86 1.02 -17.32
CA PRO A 3 -11.78 0.62 -16.41
C PRO A 3 -10.91 1.80 -15.99
N ILE A 4 -10.29 1.68 -14.82
CA ILE A 4 -9.32 2.66 -14.31
C ILE A 4 -7.93 2.11 -14.58
N ASN A 5 -7.07 2.91 -15.17
CA ASN A 5 -5.65 2.59 -15.29
C ASN A 5 -4.95 2.99 -13.99
N VAL A 6 -4.43 2.01 -13.26
CA VAL A 6 -3.84 2.26 -11.93
C VAL A 6 -2.58 3.10 -11.99
N PHE A 7 -1.79 3.00 -13.06
CA PHE A 7 -0.56 3.78 -13.21
C PHE A 7 -0.87 5.26 -13.46
N GLU A 8 -1.87 5.53 -14.29
CA GLU A 8 -2.34 6.91 -14.53
C GLU A 8 -2.92 7.50 -13.24
N ALA A 9 -3.72 6.70 -12.52
CA ALA A 9 -4.30 7.14 -11.25
C ALA A 9 -3.22 7.49 -10.22
N ALA A 10 -2.19 6.67 -10.09
CA ALA A 10 -1.07 6.93 -9.19
C ALA A 10 -0.28 8.17 -9.60
N SER A 11 -0.03 8.34 -10.90
CA SER A 11 0.71 9.50 -11.43
C SER A 11 -0.02 10.82 -11.22
N ALA A 12 -1.35 10.79 -11.20
CA ALA A 12 -2.18 11.98 -11.02
C ALA A 12 -2.25 12.44 -9.56
N LEU A 13 -1.80 11.63 -8.60
CA LEU A 13 -1.77 12.03 -7.19
C LEU A 13 -0.74 13.13 -6.97
N SER A 14 -1.15 14.19 -6.27
CA SER A 14 -0.27 15.32 -5.98
C SER A 14 0.86 14.93 -5.01
N ASP A 15 0.57 14.01 -4.09
CA ASP A 15 1.51 13.58 -3.05
C ASP A 15 1.71 12.07 -3.09
N ALA A 16 2.96 11.63 -2.87
CA ALA A 16 3.26 10.24 -2.61
C ALA A 16 2.63 9.81 -1.28
N TRP A 17 2.30 8.52 -1.15
CA TRP A 17 1.64 7.92 0.02
C TRP A 17 0.20 8.38 0.26
N SER A 18 -0.27 9.37 -0.46
CA SER A 18 -1.66 9.76 -0.52
C SER A 18 -2.37 8.82 -1.49
N SER A 19 -3.44 8.17 -1.05
CA SER A 19 -4.10 7.13 -1.86
C SER A 19 -5.34 7.66 -2.59
N ARG A 20 -5.64 7.02 -3.73
CA ARG A 20 -6.91 7.19 -4.44
C ARG A 20 -7.74 5.92 -4.29
N LEU A 21 -9.00 6.07 -3.88
CA LEU A 21 -9.95 4.97 -3.85
C LEU A 21 -10.30 4.54 -5.27
N LEU A 22 -10.07 3.27 -5.58
CA LEU A 22 -10.44 2.68 -6.87
C LEU A 22 -11.84 2.08 -6.83
N GLY A 23 -12.23 1.50 -5.69
CA GLY A 23 -13.52 0.87 -5.50
C GLY A 23 -13.61 0.14 -4.17
N GLN A 24 -14.76 -0.45 -3.92
CA GLN A 24 -15.03 -1.21 -2.71
C GLN A 24 -15.61 -2.57 -3.05
N VAL A 25 -15.26 -3.57 -2.26
CA VAL A 25 -15.83 -4.92 -2.33
C VAL A 25 -16.24 -5.30 -0.90
N GLY A 26 -17.55 -5.35 -0.63
CA GLY A 26 -18.04 -5.50 0.75
C GLY A 26 -17.55 -4.35 1.61
N THR A 27 -16.89 -4.67 2.73
CA THR A 27 -16.30 -3.67 3.64
C THR A 27 -14.86 -3.28 3.25
N ALA A 28 -14.28 -3.97 2.26
CA ALA A 28 -12.92 -3.70 1.83
C ALA A 28 -12.86 -2.58 0.78
N SER A 29 -11.88 -1.71 0.93
CA SER A 29 -11.53 -0.68 -0.06
C SER A 29 -10.30 -1.09 -0.82
N VAL A 30 -10.30 -0.82 -2.13
CA VAL A 30 -9.13 -1.00 -3.00
C VAL A 30 -8.62 0.38 -3.38
N LYS A 31 -7.36 0.64 -3.05
CA LYS A 31 -6.74 1.95 -3.25
C LYS A 31 -5.42 1.81 -3.99
N VAL A 32 -5.04 2.84 -4.71
CA VAL A 32 -3.71 2.94 -5.32
C VAL A 32 -2.98 4.16 -4.78
N LEU A 33 -1.66 4.03 -4.63
CA LEU A 33 -0.79 5.14 -4.27
C LEU A 33 0.55 5.04 -5.01
N ARG A 34 1.23 6.18 -5.04
CA ARG A 34 2.61 6.26 -5.50
C ARG A 34 3.52 6.28 -4.29
N MET A 35 4.53 5.41 -4.30
CA MET A 35 5.57 5.38 -3.27
C MET A 35 6.70 6.35 -3.62
N ASP A 36 7.32 6.94 -2.60
CA ASP A 36 8.56 7.66 -2.73
C ASP A 36 9.59 7.06 -1.74
N GLU A 37 10.82 7.52 -1.81
CA GLU A 37 11.92 6.96 -1.02
C GLU A 37 11.86 7.33 0.47
N LYS A 38 10.92 8.16 0.90
CA LYS A 38 10.82 8.60 2.27
C LYS A 38 10.18 7.53 3.16
N PRO A 39 10.56 7.49 4.44
CA PRO A 39 9.95 6.55 5.38
C PRO A 39 8.52 6.95 5.73
N VAL A 40 7.73 5.96 6.15
CA VAL A 40 6.40 6.15 6.73
C VAL A 40 6.42 5.61 8.15
N GLU A 41 5.90 6.41 9.08
CA GLU A 41 5.88 6.06 10.51
C GLU A 41 5.09 4.79 10.79
N ALA A 42 5.43 4.16 11.90
CA ALA A 42 4.80 2.92 12.32
C ALA A 42 3.33 3.13 12.71
N GLU A 43 2.50 2.18 12.32
CA GLU A 43 1.08 2.13 12.66
C GLU A 43 0.61 0.68 12.79
N SER A 44 -0.59 0.50 13.29
CA SER A 44 -1.27 -0.79 13.33
C SER A 44 -2.76 -0.59 13.13
N HIS A 45 -3.43 -1.61 12.60
CA HIS A 45 -4.87 -1.56 12.31
C HIS A 45 -5.58 -2.79 12.86
N GLY A 46 -6.87 -2.66 13.12
CA GLY A 46 -7.69 -3.74 13.67
C GLY A 46 -8.07 -4.83 12.68
N ALA A 47 -7.80 -4.63 11.40
CA ALA A 47 -8.00 -5.64 10.34
C ALA A 47 -6.71 -5.83 9.55
N ALA A 48 -6.60 -6.99 8.91
CA ALA A 48 -5.49 -7.24 7.99
C ALA A 48 -5.60 -6.35 6.75
N GLU A 49 -4.47 -6.11 6.09
CA GLU A 49 -4.45 -5.45 4.78
C GLU A 49 -3.54 -6.21 3.82
N MET A 50 -3.83 -6.07 2.52
CA MET A 50 -3.04 -6.68 1.46
C MET A 50 -2.33 -5.59 0.68
N LEU A 51 -1.04 -5.76 0.43
CA LEU A 51 -0.18 -4.82 -0.30
C LEU A 51 0.33 -5.48 -1.57
N PHE A 52 0.03 -4.90 -2.72
CA PHE A 52 0.43 -5.39 -4.03
C PHE A 52 1.38 -4.40 -4.69
N VAL A 53 2.63 -4.79 -4.91
CA VAL A 53 3.59 -3.95 -5.63
C VAL A 53 3.46 -4.24 -7.12
N LEU A 54 3.04 -3.25 -7.90
CA LEU A 54 2.90 -3.38 -9.36
C LEU A 54 4.20 -3.00 -10.07
N VAL A 55 4.83 -1.93 -9.63
CA VAL A 55 6.11 -1.42 -10.14
C VAL A 55 6.94 -0.99 -8.94
N GLY A 56 8.25 -1.23 -9.00
CA GLY A 56 9.18 -0.81 -7.98
C GLY A 56 9.29 -1.81 -6.84
N LYS A 57 9.44 -1.30 -5.64
CA LYS A 57 9.58 -2.13 -4.43
C LYS A 57 9.03 -1.42 -3.21
N LEU A 58 8.63 -2.21 -2.23
CA LEU A 58 8.17 -1.74 -0.93
C LEU A 58 9.11 -2.28 0.15
N GLU A 59 9.68 -1.39 0.94
CA GLU A 59 10.56 -1.71 2.04
C GLU A 59 9.79 -1.61 3.36
N LEU A 60 9.31 -2.76 3.86
CA LEU A 60 8.52 -2.83 5.09
C LEU A 60 9.35 -3.24 6.30
N VAL A 61 8.87 -2.84 7.49
CA VAL A 61 9.20 -3.48 8.76
C VAL A 61 7.88 -3.89 9.39
N VAL A 62 7.71 -5.18 9.65
CA VAL A 62 6.49 -5.75 10.25
C VAL A 62 6.88 -6.49 11.51
N ASP A 63 6.37 -6.05 12.66
CA ASP A 63 6.73 -6.59 13.99
C ASP A 63 8.25 -6.76 14.13
N ASP A 64 8.99 -5.68 13.86
CA ASP A 64 10.46 -5.58 13.91
C ASP A 64 11.23 -6.44 12.90
N VAL A 65 10.55 -7.04 11.92
CA VAL A 65 11.17 -7.84 10.86
C VAL A 65 11.12 -7.07 9.53
N ALA A 66 12.30 -6.89 8.92
CA ALA A 66 12.41 -6.25 7.62
C ALA A 66 11.91 -7.17 6.50
N VAL A 67 11.06 -6.63 5.62
CA VAL A 67 10.49 -7.35 4.49
C VAL A 67 10.58 -6.46 3.26
N THR A 68 11.12 -7.00 2.17
CA THR A 68 11.12 -6.33 0.87
C THR A 68 10.14 -7.03 -0.05
N VAL A 69 9.20 -6.25 -0.61
CA VAL A 69 8.23 -6.76 -1.60
C VAL A 69 8.61 -6.18 -2.95
N GLY A 70 8.98 -7.05 -3.88
CA GLY A 70 9.34 -6.68 -5.24
C GLY A 70 8.14 -6.60 -6.19
N PRO A 71 8.38 -6.21 -7.46
CA PRO A 71 7.30 -6.05 -8.45
C PRO A 71 6.57 -7.37 -8.69
N GLY A 72 5.25 -7.31 -8.71
CA GLY A 72 4.38 -8.50 -8.80
C GLY A 72 4.19 -9.22 -7.46
N GLY A 73 4.86 -8.79 -6.40
CA GLY A 73 4.72 -9.36 -5.07
C GLY A 73 3.50 -8.85 -4.33
N VAL A 74 3.02 -9.68 -3.41
CA VAL A 74 1.93 -9.33 -2.51
C VAL A 74 2.34 -9.70 -1.08
N TYR A 75 2.00 -8.84 -0.13
CA TYR A 75 2.24 -9.09 1.29
C TYR A 75 0.96 -8.82 2.08
N ARG A 76 0.63 -9.74 3.00
CA ARG A 76 -0.49 -9.58 3.91
C ARG A 76 0.04 -9.13 5.27
N ILE A 77 -0.35 -7.94 5.71
CA ILE A 77 -0.07 -7.48 7.07
C ILE A 77 -1.21 -7.97 7.97
N PRO A 78 -0.92 -8.79 8.98
CA PRO A 78 -1.96 -9.28 9.89
C PRO A 78 -2.60 -8.16 10.69
N ALA A 79 -3.85 -8.37 11.11
CA ALA A 79 -4.51 -7.46 12.04
C ALA A 79 -3.65 -7.28 13.30
N GLY A 80 -3.52 -6.03 13.75
CA GLY A 80 -2.76 -5.68 14.95
C GLY A 80 -1.25 -5.65 14.79
N ALA A 81 -0.69 -6.11 13.67
CA ALA A 81 0.76 -6.07 13.47
C ALA A 81 1.26 -4.63 13.29
N ARG A 82 2.28 -4.27 14.07
CA ARG A 82 2.94 -2.97 13.93
C ARG A 82 3.79 -2.97 12.67
N HIS A 83 3.56 -2.00 11.81
CA HIS A 83 4.28 -1.91 10.54
C HIS A 83 4.67 -0.48 10.21
N SER A 84 5.77 -0.36 9.50
CA SER A 84 6.32 0.91 9.01
C SER A 84 6.97 0.70 7.66
N VAL A 85 7.29 1.79 6.99
CA VAL A 85 8.02 1.78 5.73
C VAL A 85 9.38 2.42 5.94
N ARG A 86 10.43 1.69 5.58
CA ARG A 86 11.82 2.19 5.59
C ARG A 86 12.07 3.06 4.36
N PRO A 87 13.13 3.88 4.36
CA PRO A 87 13.58 4.57 3.15
C PRO A 87 13.88 3.60 2.00
N GLY A 88 13.64 4.03 0.78
CA GLY A 88 14.01 3.29 -0.42
C GLY A 88 12.88 2.65 -1.21
N SER A 89 11.64 2.76 -0.75
CA SER A 89 10.48 2.31 -1.54
C SER A 89 10.28 3.24 -2.75
N TRP A 90 9.77 2.70 -3.84
CA TRP A 90 9.39 3.49 -5.01
C TRP A 90 8.42 2.71 -5.89
N GLY A 91 7.67 3.41 -6.71
CA GLY A 91 6.77 2.81 -7.69
C GLY A 91 5.31 2.88 -7.29
N THR A 92 4.54 1.90 -7.72
CA THR A 92 3.07 1.87 -7.60
C THR A 92 2.63 0.73 -6.71
N LEU A 93 1.82 1.07 -5.72
CA LEU A 93 1.29 0.15 -4.71
C LEU A 93 -0.23 0.16 -4.74
N VAL A 94 -0.83 -1.03 -4.76
CA VAL A 94 -2.27 -1.21 -4.56
C VAL A 94 -2.49 -1.81 -3.18
N ILE A 95 -3.39 -1.21 -2.43
CA ILE A 95 -3.74 -1.63 -1.08
C ILE A 95 -5.19 -2.08 -1.03
N VAL A 96 -5.44 -3.22 -0.41
CA VAL A 96 -6.78 -3.68 -0.06
C VAL A 96 -6.89 -3.65 1.46
N GLU A 97 -7.79 -2.83 1.98
CA GLU A 97 -7.94 -2.63 3.43
C GLU A 97 -9.40 -2.42 3.82
N VAL A 98 -9.69 -2.60 5.11
CA VAL A 98 -11.00 -2.27 5.70
C VAL A 98 -10.89 -0.91 6.36
N PRO A 99 -11.54 0.15 5.82
CA PRO A 99 -11.46 1.49 6.40
C PRO A 99 -11.99 1.53 7.83
N GLY A 100 -11.31 2.29 8.69
CA GLY A 100 -11.71 2.49 10.07
C GLY A 100 -11.36 1.34 11.02
N ALA A 101 -10.69 0.33 10.52
CA ALA A 101 -10.25 -0.79 11.36
C ALA A 101 -8.96 -0.52 12.10
#